data_d70247b0f207619d381ec576edf676b5
#
_entry.id   d70247b0f207619d381ec576edf676b5
#
_cell.length_a   1.000
_cell.length_b   1.000
_cell.length_c   1.000
_cell.angle_alpha   90.00
_cell.angle_beta   90.00
_cell.angle_gamma   90.00
#
_symmetry.space_group_name_H-M   'P 1'
#
loop_
_entity.id
_entity.type
_entity.pdbx_description
1 polymer ?
#
loop_
_entity_poly.entity_id
_entity_poly.type
_entity_poly.pdbx_seq_one_letter_code
_entity_poly.pdbx_strand_id
1 'polypeptide(L)'
;IVTETQLLRMLSNTPLQIQVEFLQTASYKSTHTDANHLKQFYHTFDQIKDRRYDGMIITGAPLDYVPCEETLYWDEVCKIMEWTKTHVHCTFHLCWGAYAGLYYHYGIEKLDMPKKLFGIYSHEIRKETSPLFRGFNDHFLAPHSRATDVRLSDVEAIPNLEVMAVTETGSLAIAKTRDSRQFFVTCHAEYDRETLALEYERDMKKGLTSVDLPVTEPSS
;
A
#
# COMPACT_ATOMS: atom_id res chain seq x y z
N ILE A 1 4.80 -14.62 0.90
CA ILE A 1 4.46 -15.50 -0.25
C ILE A 1 3.11 -15.11 -0.87
N VAL A 2 1.99 -15.00 -0.13
CA VAL A 2 0.68 -14.64 -0.72
C VAL A 2 0.76 -13.28 -1.42
N THR A 3 1.21 -12.23 -0.74
CA THR A 3 1.36 -10.87 -1.30
C THR A 3 2.29 -10.86 -2.52
N GLU A 4 3.40 -11.62 -2.50
CA GLU A 4 4.28 -11.77 -3.67
C GLU A 4 3.53 -12.29 -4.89
N THR A 5 2.77 -13.39 -4.71
CA THR A 5 2.00 -14.00 -5.80
C THR A 5 0.93 -13.04 -6.34
N GLN A 6 0.25 -12.31 -5.45
CA GLN A 6 -0.77 -11.33 -5.83
C GLN A 6 -0.17 -10.17 -6.65
N LEU A 7 0.95 -9.60 -6.20
CA LEU A 7 1.64 -8.54 -6.92
C LEU A 7 2.21 -9.03 -8.25
N LEU A 8 2.84 -10.21 -8.28
CA LEU A 8 3.35 -10.80 -9.52
C LEU A 8 2.24 -11.03 -10.54
N ARG A 9 1.07 -11.53 -10.10
CA ARG A 9 -0.09 -11.71 -10.99
C ARG A 9 -0.53 -10.39 -11.63
N MET A 10 -0.61 -9.32 -10.86
CA MET A 10 -0.97 -8.00 -11.39
C MET A 10 0.09 -7.45 -12.35
N LEU A 11 1.36 -7.53 -11.97
CA LEU A 11 2.47 -7.06 -12.79
C LEU A 11 2.64 -7.87 -14.09
N SER A 12 2.25 -9.14 -14.10
CA SER A 12 2.31 -9.98 -15.30
C SER A 12 1.16 -9.74 -16.29
N ASN A 13 0.12 -8.99 -15.90
CA ASN A 13 -1.02 -8.67 -16.77
C ASN A 13 -0.72 -7.50 -17.72
N THR A 14 0.37 -7.62 -18.47
CA THR A 14 0.84 -6.63 -19.43
C THR A 14 1.63 -7.32 -20.53
N PRO A 15 1.65 -6.81 -21.78
CA PRO A 15 2.51 -7.32 -22.84
C PRO A 15 4.00 -6.98 -22.63
N LEU A 16 4.34 -6.15 -21.64
CA LEU A 16 5.72 -5.79 -21.33
C LEU A 16 6.38 -6.92 -20.54
N GLN A 17 7.66 -7.19 -20.82
CA GLN A 17 8.47 -8.06 -19.99
C GLN A 17 8.92 -7.29 -18.75
N ILE A 18 8.50 -7.74 -17.57
CA ILE A 18 8.86 -7.15 -16.28
C ILE A 18 9.77 -8.11 -15.53
N GLN A 19 10.93 -7.60 -15.12
CA GLN A 19 11.80 -8.30 -14.18
C GLN A 19 11.50 -7.80 -12.77
N VAL A 20 11.13 -8.69 -11.86
CA VAL A 20 10.80 -8.36 -10.47
C VAL A 20 11.90 -8.88 -9.56
N GLU A 21 12.41 -8.01 -8.69
CA GLU A 21 13.32 -8.35 -7.60
C GLU A 21 12.62 -8.07 -6.26
N PHE A 22 12.78 -8.96 -5.29
CA PHE A 22 12.21 -8.77 -3.97
C PHE A 22 13.25 -8.23 -3.00
N LEU A 23 12.82 -7.26 -2.20
CA LEU A 23 13.63 -6.63 -1.16
C LEU A 23 13.09 -6.97 0.23
N GLN A 24 13.98 -7.32 1.14
CA GLN A 24 13.68 -7.46 2.56
C GLN A 24 14.51 -6.47 3.39
N THR A 25 13.96 -6.05 4.52
CA THR A 25 14.73 -5.31 5.51
C THR A 25 15.75 -6.23 6.19
N ALA A 26 16.98 -5.77 6.29
CA ALA A 26 18.04 -6.52 6.97
C ALA A 26 17.91 -6.43 8.51
N SER A 27 17.32 -5.35 9.00
CA SER A 27 17.11 -5.07 10.42
C SER A 27 16.01 -5.92 11.07
N TYR A 28 15.16 -6.58 10.27
CA TYR A 28 14.07 -7.41 10.78
C TYR A 28 14.09 -8.81 10.17
N LYS A 29 14.05 -9.83 11.05
CA LYS A 29 13.89 -11.22 10.61
C LYS A 29 12.40 -11.56 10.59
N SER A 30 11.86 -11.83 9.41
CA SER A 30 10.48 -12.29 9.27
C SER A 30 10.27 -13.59 10.06
N THR A 31 9.23 -13.63 10.88
CA THR A 31 8.80 -14.84 11.61
C THR A 31 7.80 -15.68 10.81
N HIS A 32 7.31 -15.16 9.69
CA HIS A 32 6.23 -15.76 8.89
C HIS A 32 6.68 -16.28 7.52
N THR A 33 7.93 -16.04 7.14
CA THR A 33 8.49 -16.52 5.85
C THR A 33 9.71 -17.40 6.11
N ASP A 34 9.80 -18.52 5.41
CA ASP A 34 10.92 -19.46 5.51
C ASP A 34 12.25 -18.75 5.19
N ALA A 35 13.25 -18.95 6.05
CA ALA A 35 14.56 -18.28 5.92
C ALA A 35 15.30 -18.68 4.64
N ASN A 36 15.07 -19.88 4.11
CA ASN A 36 15.69 -20.33 2.86
C ASN A 36 15.04 -19.62 1.67
N HIS A 37 13.70 -19.43 1.70
CA HIS A 37 12.98 -18.65 0.69
C HIS A 37 13.51 -17.21 0.62
N LEU A 38 13.66 -16.55 1.78
CA LEU A 38 14.20 -15.18 1.84
C LEU A 38 15.60 -15.10 1.28
N LYS A 39 16.51 -16.03 1.67
CA LYS A 39 17.88 -16.04 1.16
C LYS A 39 17.98 -16.27 -0.34
N GLN A 40 17.09 -17.03 -0.91
CA GLN A 40 17.12 -17.42 -2.31
C GLN A 40 16.51 -16.37 -3.24
N PHE A 41 15.46 -15.65 -2.79
CA PHE A 41 14.65 -14.80 -3.65
C PHE A 41 14.69 -13.32 -3.28
N TYR A 42 15.22 -12.97 -2.10
CA TYR A 42 15.22 -11.61 -1.61
C TYR A 42 16.62 -11.01 -1.54
N HIS A 43 16.70 -9.75 -1.92
CA HIS A 43 17.89 -8.91 -1.73
C HIS A 43 17.77 -8.11 -0.43
N THR A 44 18.90 -7.69 0.12
CA THR A 44 18.96 -6.62 1.11
C THR A 44 19.22 -5.28 0.43
N PHE A 45 18.95 -4.18 1.13
CA PHE A 45 19.19 -2.85 0.58
C PHE A 45 20.65 -2.64 0.13
N ASP A 46 21.61 -3.13 0.91
CA ASP A 46 23.03 -3.01 0.57
C ASP A 46 23.42 -3.71 -0.76
N GLN A 47 22.67 -4.72 -1.16
CA GLN A 47 22.93 -5.44 -2.42
C GLN A 47 22.38 -4.70 -3.64
N ILE A 48 21.43 -3.78 -3.45
CA ILE A 48 20.75 -3.10 -4.55
C ILE A 48 20.99 -1.59 -4.60
N LYS A 49 21.57 -0.98 -3.58
CA LYS A 49 21.68 0.48 -3.42
C LYS A 49 22.36 1.22 -4.58
N ASP A 50 23.22 0.54 -5.34
CA ASP A 50 23.92 1.10 -6.49
C ASP A 50 23.16 0.86 -7.82
N ARG A 51 22.01 0.19 -7.79
CA ARG A 51 21.18 -0.11 -8.96
C ARG A 51 20.12 0.96 -9.18
N ARG A 52 19.55 0.96 -10.38
CA ARG A 52 18.39 1.81 -10.74
C ARG A 52 17.24 0.94 -11.18
N TYR A 53 16.02 1.40 -10.89
CA TYR A 53 14.78 0.67 -11.18
C TYR A 53 13.75 1.59 -11.84
N ASP A 54 12.92 1.03 -12.71
CA ASP A 54 11.78 1.73 -13.30
C ASP A 54 10.64 1.92 -12.29
N GLY A 55 10.46 0.97 -11.39
CA GLY A 55 9.44 1.03 -10.36
C GLY A 55 9.83 0.34 -9.07
N MET A 56 9.23 0.77 -7.97
CA MET A 56 9.31 0.11 -6.67
C MET A 56 7.94 0.09 -6.01
N ILE A 57 7.60 -1.03 -5.39
CA ILE A 57 6.41 -1.15 -4.56
C ILE A 57 6.84 -1.33 -3.11
N ILE A 58 6.42 -0.41 -2.24
CA ILE A 58 6.58 -0.52 -0.79
C ILE A 58 5.25 -1.02 -0.24
N THR A 59 5.21 -2.28 0.17
CA THR A 59 3.99 -2.98 0.55
C THR A 59 3.49 -2.62 1.95
N GLY A 60 2.26 -3.08 2.25
CA GLY A 60 1.68 -2.99 3.58
C GLY A 60 2.35 -3.89 4.61
N ALA A 61 2.12 -3.56 5.87
CA ALA A 61 2.49 -4.34 7.03
C ALA A 61 1.36 -4.25 8.08
N PRO A 62 1.13 -5.28 8.91
CA PRO A 62 0.07 -5.27 9.93
C PRO A 62 0.45 -4.42 11.15
N LEU A 63 0.70 -3.13 10.93
CA LEU A 63 1.22 -2.17 11.89
C LEU A 63 0.27 -0.97 12.08
N ASP A 64 -1.04 -1.19 11.98
CA ASP A 64 -2.04 -0.13 12.07
C ASP A 64 -1.85 0.75 13.32
N TYR A 65 -1.73 0.13 14.49
CA TYR A 65 -1.66 0.83 15.78
C TYR A 65 -0.24 1.15 16.27
N VAL A 66 0.78 0.84 15.47
CA VAL A 66 2.18 1.11 15.82
C VAL A 66 2.60 2.43 15.19
N PRO A 67 3.07 3.43 15.94
CA PRO A 67 3.68 4.63 15.36
C PRO A 67 4.79 4.25 14.38
N CYS A 68 4.94 5.04 13.32
CA CYS A 68 5.93 4.73 12.28
C CYS A 68 7.33 4.59 12.86
N GLU A 69 7.71 5.48 13.77
CA GLU A 69 9.03 5.54 14.40
C GLU A 69 9.31 4.38 15.35
N GLU A 70 8.27 3.75 15.88
CA GLU A 70 8.40 2.58 16.77
C GLU A 70 8.52 1.27 15.98
N THR A 71 8.42 1.32 14.66
CA THR A 71 8.61 0.16 13.79
C THR A 71 10.09 -0.24 13.80
N LEU A 72 10.38 -1.51 14.09
CA LEU A 72 11.75 -2.04 14.26
C LEU A 72 12.69 -1.79 13.08
N TYR A 73 12.15 -1.63 11.89
CA TYR A 73 12.89 -1.39 10.64
C TYR A 73 12.67 0.02 10.06
N TRP A 74 12.16 0.96 10.87
CA TRP A 74 11.82 2.31 10.41
C TRP A 74 12.99 3.03 9.75
N ASP A 75 14.14 3.05 10.41
CA ASP A 75 15.34 3.73 9.89
C ASP A 75 15.78 3.17 8.53
N GLU A 76 15.65 1.86 8.33
CA GLU A 76 15.99 1.23 7.05
C GLU A 76 14.98 1.60 5.96
N VAL A 77 13.67 1.58 6.29
CA VAL A 77 12.63 2.00 5.36
C VAL A 77 12.79 3.49 4.99
N CYS A 78 13.13 4.35 5.93
CA CYS A 78 13.43 5.77 5.65
C CYS A 78 14.60 5.92 4.67
N LYS A 79 15.68 5.16 4.86
CA LYS A 79 16.83 5.15 3.93
C LYS A 79 16.43 4.67 2.53
N ILE A 80 15.60 3.63 2.45
CA ILE A 80 15.08 3.13 1.18
C ILE A 80 14.20 4.20 0.52
N MET A 81 13.27 4.81 1.24
CA MET A 81 12.41 5.87 0.71
C MET A 81 13.20 7.08 0.21
N GLU A 82 14.27 7.48 0.92
CA GLU A 82 15.17 8.54 0.43
C GLU A 82 15.89 8.14 -0.84
N TRP A 83 16.43 6.93 -0.88
CA TRP A 83 17.11 6.37 -2.03
C TRP A 83 16.21 6.28 -3.27
N THR A 84 14.91 5.97 -3.10
CA THR A 84 13.98 5.91 -4.23
C THR A 84 13.88 7.21 -5.01
N LYS A 85 14.05 8.36 -4.36
CA LYS A 85 13.97 9.68 -5.02
C LYS A 85 14.96 9.85 -6.17
N THR A 86 16.08 9.15 -6.13
CA THR A 86 17.16 9.27 -7.12
C THR A 86 17.42 8.01 -7.94
N HIS A 87 17.02 6.85 -7.44
CA HIS A 87 17.34 5.54 -8.06
C HIS A 87 16.12 4.82 -8.62
N VAL A 88 14.91 5.26 -8.31
CA VAL A 88 13.67 4.64 -8.79
C VAL A 88 12.87 5.67 -9.58
N HIS A 89 12.39 5.31 -10.77
CA HIS A 89 11.60 6.24 -11.58
C HIS A 89 10.24 6.51 -10.95
N CYS A 90 9.54 5.48 -10.47
CA CYS A 90 8.23 5.62 -9.84
C CYS A 90 8.11 4.70 -8.63
N THR A 91 7.62 5.22 -7.50
CA THR A 91 7.41 4.45 -6.26
C THR A 91 5.92 4.36 -5.94
N PHE A 92 5.42 3.14 -5.76
CA PHE A 92 4.08 2.84 -5.28
C PHE A 92 4.13 2.44 -3.81
N HIS A 93 3.51 3.24 -2.95
CA HIS A 93 3.35 2.97 -1.53
C HIS A 93 1.96 2.37 -1.30
N LEU A 94 1.88 1.13 -0.80
CA LEU A 94 0.62 0.41 -0.60
C LEU A 94 0.28 0.26 0.89
N CYS A 95 -0.98 0.52 1.25
CA CYS A 95 -1.55 0.35 2.58
C CYS A 95 -0.68 1.03 3.67
N TRP A 96 -0.10 0.28 4.61
CA TRP A 96 0.83 0.83 5.59
C TRP A 96 1.99 1.60 4.93
N GLY A 97 2.52 1.10 3.81
CA GLY A 97 3.53 1.81 3.04
C GLY A 97 3.09 3.19 2.57
N ALA A 98 1.80 3.38 2.26
CA ALA A 98 1.25 4.69 1.90
C ALA A 98 1.30 5.67 3.09
N TYR A 99 0.91 5.22 4.28
CA TYR A 99 0.99 6.05 5.49
C TYR A 99 2.44 6.35 5.88
N ALA A 100 3.31 5.34 5.83
CA ALA A 100 4.73 5.51 6.08
C ALA A 100 5.36 6.52 5.12
N GLY A 101 5.02 6.46 3.82
CA GLY A 101 5.50 7.38 2.81
C GLY A 101 4.96 8.80 2.99
N LEU A 102 3.66 8.97 3.28
CA LEU A 102 3.05 10.27 3.57
C LEU A 102 3.67 10.91 4.83
N TYR A 103 3.91 10.10 5.85
CA TYR A 103 4.57 10.57 7.07
C TYR A 103 6.02 10.98 6.82
N TYR A 104 6.82 10.09 6.22
CA TYR A 104 8.24 10.35 5.99
C TYR A 104 8.50 11.55 5.07
N HIS A 105 7.78 11.64 3.95
CA HIS A 105 8.04 12.67 2.94
C HIS A 105 7.38 14.00 3.23
N TYR A 106 6.27 14.01 3.98
CA TYR A 106 5.40 15.20 4.13
C TYR A 106 4.99 15.50 5.57
N GLY A 107 5.36 14.66 6.54
CA GLY A 107 4.97 14.83 7.95
C GLY A 107 3.48 14.64 8.21
N ILE A 108 2.75 13.96 7.31
CA ILE A 108 1.33 13.69 7.46
C ILE A 108 1.15 12.50 8.39
N GLU A 109 0.61 12.75 9.57
CA GLU A 109 0.40 11.72 10.60
C GLU A 109 -0.77 10.80 10.26
N LYS A 110 -0.59 9.50 10.52
CA LYS A 110 -1.68 8.55 10.50
C LYS A 110 -2.53 8.68 11.78
N LEU A 111 -3.81 8.45 11.64
CA LEU A 111 -4.80 8.56 12.70
C LEU A 111 -5.51 7.23 12.87
N ASP A 112 -5.73 6.82 14.10
CA ASP A 112 -6.52 5.63 14.40
C ASP A 112 -7.98 5.88 14.06
N MET A 113 -8.60 4.93 13.38
CA MET A 113 -10.02 4.96 13.07
C MET A 113 -10.83 4.36 14.23
N PRO A 114 -12.01 4.93 14.54
CA PRO A 114 -12.90 4.36 15.57
C PRO A 114 -13.34 2.93 15.25
N LYS A 115 -13.39 2.60 13.97
CA LYS A 115 -13.76 1.29 13.45
C LYS A 115 -12.88 0.95 12.23
N LYS A 116 -12.46 -0.30 12.14
CA LYS A 116 -11.69 -0.81 11.01
C LYS A 116 -12.51 -0.67 9.71
N LEU A 117 -11.91 -0.07 8.69
CA LEU A 117 -12.46 -0.08 7.34
C LEU A 117 -12.12 -1.44 6.72
N PHE A 118 -13.13 -2.31 6.62
CA PHE A 118 -12.95 -3.69 6.21
C PHE A 118 -14.05 -4.10 5.23
N GLY A 119 -13.69 -4.47 4.01
CA GLY A 119 -14.63 -4.84 2.96
C GLY A 119 -14.28 -4.23 1.61
N ILE A 120 -15.23 -4.28 0.68
CA ILE A 120 -15.14 -3.67 -0.65
C ILE A 120 -15.93 -2.36 -0.61
N TYR A 121 -15.25 -1.27 -0.99
CA TYR A 121 -15.81 0.08 -0.98
C TYR A 121 -15.80 0.70 -2.36
N SER A 122 -16.78 1.55 -2.63
CA SER A 122 -16.80 2.41 -3.80
C SER A 122 -15.85 3.61 -3.62
N HIS A 123 -15.15 3.95 -4.69
CA HIS A 123 -14.19 5.05 -4.73
C HIS A 123 -14.60 6.03 -5.81
N GLU A 124 -14.70 7.30 -5.45
CA GLU A 124 -14.90 8.41 -6.37
C GLU A 124 -13.57 8.88 -6.93
N ILE A 125 -13.44 8.96 -8.25
CA ILE A 125 -12.27 9.50 -8.93
C ILE A 125 -12.35 11.04 -8.94
N ARG A 126 -11.31 11.70 -8.41
CA ARG A 126 -11.20 13.17 -8.35
C ARG A 126 -10.48 13.77 -9.58
N LYS A 127 -9.77 12.96 -10.35
CA LYS A 127 -8.95 13.37 -11.50
C LYS A 127 -9.12 12.38 -12.68
N GLU A 128 -10.29 12.42 -13.29
CA GLU A 128 -10.68 11.51 -14.39
C GLU A 128 -9.73 11.55 -15.59
N THR A 129 -9.14 12.71 -15.90
CA THR A 129 -8.21 12.88 -17.01
C THR A 129 -6.83 12.28 -16.76
N SER A 130 -6.56 11.77 -15.55
CA SER A 130 -5.28 11.14 -15.24
C SER A 130 -5.10 9.83 -16.01
N PRO A 131 -3.91 9.59 -16.59
CA PRO A 131 -3.58 8.30 -17.19
C PRO A 131 -3.74 7.11 -16.24
N LEU A 132 -3.67 7.33 -14.93
CA LEU A 132 -3.88 6.31 -13.89
C LEU A 132 -5.26 5.65 -14.01
N PHE A 133 -6.28 6.41 -14.40
CA PHE A 133 -7.67 5.95 -14.48
C PHE A 133 -8.16 5.68 -15.90
N ARG A 134 -7.22 5.52 -16.85
CA ARG A 134 -7.60 5.21 -18.22
C ARG A 134 -8.39 3.90 -18.29
N GLY A 135 -9.63 3.96 -18.74
CA GLY A 135 -10.54 2.81 -18.84
C GLY A 135 -11.36 2.54 -17.58
N PHE A 136 -11.21 3.37 -16.54
CA PHE A 136 -12.10 3.34 -15.40
C PHE A 136 -13.39 4.14 -15.69
N ASN A 137 -14.48 3.80 -14.99
CA ASN A 137 -15.65 4.67 -14.84
C ASN A 137 -15.35 5.71 -13.75
N ASP A 138 -16.29 6.65 -13.52
CA ASP A 138 -16.17 7.69 -12.49
C ASP A 138 -15.97 7.13 -11.07
N HIS A 139 -16.38 5.88 -10.89
CA HIS A 139 -16.22 5.12 -9.65
C HIS A 139 -15.61 3.75 -9.94
N PHE A 140 -14.87 3.24 -8.95
CA PHE A 140 -14.37 1.86 -8.97
C PHE A 140 -14.49 1.23 -7.59
N LEU A 141 -14.52 -0.10 -7.54
CA LEU A 141 -14.56 -0.87 -6.31
C LEU A 141 -13.15 -1.38 -5.96
N ALA A 142 -12.76 -1.25 -4.69
CA ALA A 142 -11.53 -1.86 -4.21
C ALA A 142 -11.64 -2.29 -2.75
N PRO A 143 -10.90 -3.36 -2.35
CA PRO A 143 -10.86 -3.83 -0.97
C PRO A 143 -10.11 -2.86 -0.05
N HIS A 144 -10.57 -2.79 1.20
CA HIS A 144 -9.85 -2.21 2.32
C HIS A 144 -9.78 -3.18 3.50
N SER A 145 -8.66 -3.14 4.23
CA SER A 145 -8.47 -3.85 5.49
C SER A 145 -7.50 -3.04 6.36
N ARG A 146 -7.98 -1.94 6.94
CA ARG A 146 -7.16 -0.98 7.68
C ARG A 146 -7.90 -0.37 8.86
N ALA A 147 -7.18 -0.09 9.93
CA ALA A 147 -7.68 0.61 11.11
C ALA A 147 -7.11 2.03 11.26
N THR A 148 -6.36 2.50 10.26
CA THR A 148 -5.77 3.84 10.23
C THR A 148 -6.16 4.60 8.98
N ASP A 149 -6.14 5.92 9.08
CA ASP A 149 -6.35 6.86 7.98
C ASP A 149 -5.42 8.08 8.13
N VAL A 150 -5.55 9.04 7.22
CA VAL A 150 -4.97 10.38 7.31
C VAL A 150 -6.07 11.41 7.13
N ARG A 151 -5.88 12.62 7.66
CA ARG A 151 -6.81 13.71 7.33
C ARG A 151 -6.63 14.11 5.87
N LEU A 152 -7.70 14.05 5.11
CA LEU A 152 -7.69 14.42 3.70
C LEU A 152 -7.22 15.88 3.50
N SER A 153 -7.62 16.79 4.41
CA SER A 153 -7.18 18.18 4.42
C SER A 153 -5.67 18.35 4.55
N ASP A 154 -5.00 17.45 5.28
CA ASP A 154 -3.54 17.53 5.46
C ASP A 154 -2.84 17.12 4.14
N VAL A 155 -3.39 16.15 3.42
CA VAL A 155 -2.90 15.77 2.08
C VAL A 155 -3.13 16.90 1.08
N GLU A 156 -4.33 17.49 1.08
CA GLU A 156 -4.71 18.59 0.18
C GLU A 156 -3.90 19.88 0.46
N ALA A 157 -3.44 20.07 1.69
CA ALA A 157 -2.60 21.23 2.08
C ALA A 157 -1.18 21.15 1.50
N ILE A 158 -0.71 19.99 1.04
CA ILE A 158 0.63 19.83 0.46
C ILE A 158 0.59 20.19 -1.03
N PRO A 159 1.24 21.30 -1.47
CA PRO A 159 1.16 21.77 -2.87
C PRO A 159 1.65 20.74 -3.91
N ASN A 160 2.55 19.84 -3.51
CA ASN A 160 3.10 18.81 -4.40
C ASN A 160 2.23 17.53 -4.47
N LEU A 161 1.21 17.41 -3.64
CA LEU A 161 0.31 16.26 -3.66
C LEU A 161 -0.99 16.56 -4.42
N GLU A 162 -1.55 15.53 -5.02
CA GLU A 162 -2.86 15.53 -5.66
C GLU A 162 -3.65 14.34 -5.13
N VAL A 163 -4.85 14.62 -4.59
CA VAL A 163 -5.82 13.57 -4.25
C VAL A 163 -6.45 13.08 -5.55
N MET A 164 -6.28 11.80 -5.83
CA MET A 164 -6.70 11.15 -7.06
C MET A 164 -8.03 10.45 -6.91
N ALA A 165 -8.25 9.80 -5.77
CA ALA A 165 -9.51 9.12 -5.44
C ALA A 165 -9.75 9.11 -3.93
N VAL A 166 -11.02 9.10 -3.55
CA VAL A 166 -11.49 8.98 -2.16
C VAL A 166 -12.53 7.87 -2.06
N THR A 167 -12.68 7.27 -0.88
CA THR A 167 -13.79 6.35 -0.61
C THR A 167 -15.12 7.11 -0.53
N GLU A 168 -16.24 6.43 -0.67
CA GLU A 168 -17.59 6.99 -0.45
C GLU A 168 -17.77 7.59 0.96
N THR A 169 -16.95 7.19 1.93
CA THR A 169 -16.91 7.73 3.29
C THR A 169 -16.02 8.97 3.43
N GLY A 170 -15.37 9.41 2.35
CA GLY A 170 -14.49 10.59 2.33
C GLY A 170 -13.06 10.33 2.78
N SER A 171 -12.67 9.07 2.99
CA SER A 171 -11.28 8.69 3.32
C SER A 171 -10.39 8.72 2.09
N LEU A 172 -9.09 8.99 2.29
CA LEU A 172 -8.10 8.89 1.22
C LEU A 172 -8.06 7.47 0.65
N ALA A 173 -8.14 7.35 -0.66
CA ALA A 173 -7.90 6.10 -1.37
C ALA A 173 -6.60 6.14 -2.16
N ILE A 174 -6.40 7.17 -2.97
CA ILE A 174 -5.20 7.34 -3.79
C ILE A 174 -4.79 8.81 -3.77
N ALA A 175 -3.52 9.06 -3.48
CA ALA A 175 -2.84 10.32 -3.74
C ALA A 175 -1.58 10.08 -4.57
N LYS A 176 -1.08 11.11 -5.24
CA LYS A 176 0.20 11.06 -5.95
C LYS A 176 0.92 12.40 -5.88
N THR A 177 2.21 12.39 -6.18
CA THR A 177 2.94 13.63 -6.47
C THR A 177 2.58 14.18 -7.85
N ARG A 178 2.66 15.51 -8.03
CA ARG A 178 2.34 16.17 -9.32
C ARG A 178 3.19 15.64 -10.47
N ASP A 179 4.43 15.31 -10.23
CA ASP A 179 5.36 14.72 -11.19
C ASP A 179 5.11 13.22 -11.44
N SER A 180 4.15 12.62 -10.73
CA SER A 180 3.79 11.19 -10.81
C SER A 180 4.95 10.25 -10.46
N ARG A 181 5.89 10.69 -9.63
CA ARG A 181 7.00 9.88 -9.16
C ARG A 181 6.67 9.04 -7.92
N GLN A 182 5.68 9.44 -7.14
CA GLN A 182 5.22 8.73 -5.97
C GLN A 182 3.70 8.60 -5.98
N PHE A 183 3.21 7.41 -5.67
CA PHE A 183 1.80 7.10 -5.48
C PHE A 183 1.60 6.53 -4.08
N PHE A 184 0.54 6.98 -3.41
CA PHE A 184 0.14 6.56 -2.07
C PHE A 184 -1.26 5.96 -2.18
N VAL A 185 -1.34 4.63 -2.06
CA VAL A 185 -2.56 3.85 -2.31
C VAL A 185 -2.94 3.11 -1.03
N THR A 186 -4.07 3.45 -0.44
CA THR A 186 -4.52 2.88 0.83
C THR A 186 -5.41 1.65 0.67
N CYS A 187 -5.94 1.42 -0.53
CA CYS A 187 -6.73 0.23 -0.88
C CYS A 187 -5.83 -0.91 -1.38
N HIS A 188 -6.41 -2.11 -1.47
CA HIS A 188 -5.72 -3.35 -1.82
C HIS A 188 -6.19 -3.90 -3.17
N ALA A 189 -5.74 -3.28 -4.27
CA ALA A 189 -6.06 -3.75 -5.61
C ALA A 189 -5.44 -5.12 -5.94
N GLU A 190 -4.43 -5.55 -5.18
CA GLU A 190 -3.75 -6.83 -5.35
C GLU A 190 -4.50 -8.03 -4.77
N TYR A 191 -5.51 -7.82 -3.92
CA TYR A 191 -6.21 -8.90 -3.23
C TYR A 191 -6.89 -9.89 -4.18
N ASP A 192 -6.80 -11.16 -3.83
CA ASP A 192 -7.61 -12.23 -4.42
C ASP A 192 -9.00 -12.27 -3.79
N ARG A 193 -9.92 -12.94 -4.44
CA ARG A 193 -11.33 -13.07 -4.00
C ARG A 193 -11.46 -13.52 -2.54
N GLU A 194 -10.64 -14.48 -2.11
CA GLU A 194 -10.71 -15.06 -0.76
C GLU A 194 -9.92 -14.26 0.29
N THR A 195 -9.12 -13.27 -0.10
CA THR A 195 -8.17 -12.61 0.82
C THR A 195 -8.89 -11.92 1.98
N LEU A 196 -9.96 -11.18 1.71
CA LEU A 196 -10.76 -10.56 2.78
C LEU A 196 -11.38 -11.59 3.73
N ALA A 197 -11.89 -12.70 3.20
CA ALA A 197 -12.47 -13.78 4.03
C ALA A 197 -11.41 -14.39 4.96
N LEU A 198 -10.21 -14.66 4.44
CA LEU A 198 -9.09 -15.19 5.23
C LEU A 198 -8.62 -14.20 6.29
N GLU A 199 -8.59 -12.91 5.99
CA GLU A 199 -8.26 -11.86 6.96
C GLU A 199 -9.33 -11.73 8.03
N TYR A 200 -10.60 -11.80 7.66
CA TYR A 200 -11.73 -11.82 8.61
C TYR A 200 -11.59 -12.98 9.60
N GLU A 201 -11.40 -14.20 9.10
CA GLU A 201 -11.22 -15.39 9.94
C GLU A 201 -10.00 -15.24 10.88
N ARG A 202 -8.91 -14.68 10.38
CA ARG A 202 -7.71 -14.40 11.17
C ARG A 202 -8.02 -13.43 12.32
N ASP A 203 -8.73 -12.34 12.02
CA ASP A 203 -9.03 -11.28 12.98
C ASP A 203 -10.04 -11.77 14.02
N MET A 204 -11.03 -12.57 13.63
CA MET A 204 -11.95 -13.23 14.54
C MET A 204 -11.24 -14.20 15.50
N LYS A 205 -10.29 -14.99 14.99
CA LYS A 205 -9.46 -15.90 15.83
C LYS A 205 -8.60 -15.14 16.84
N LYS A 206 -8.25 -13.87 16.55
CA LYS A 206 -7.53 -12.97 17.48
C LYS A 206 -8.45 -12.25 18.45
N GLY A 207 -9.77 -12.47 18.41
CA GLY A 207 -10.75 -11.81 19.27
C GLY A 207 -11.02 -10.35 18.92
N LEU A 208 -10.69 -9.92 17.69
CA LEU A 208 -11.00 -8.59 17.18
C LEU A 208 -12.47 -8.54 16.73
N THR A 209 -13.36 -8.14 17.62
CA THR A 209 -14.82 -8.14 17.40
C THR A 209 -15.36 -6.93 16.62
N SER A 210 -14.52 -5.97 16.28
CA SER A 210 -14.93 -4.72 15.59
C SER A 210 -14.91 -4.83 14.06
N VAL A 211 -14.82 -6.03 13.52
CA VAL A 211 -14.79 -6.27 12.08
C VAL A 211 -16.18 -6.66 11.61
N ASP A 212 -16.82 -5.84 10.79
CA ASP A 212 -18.04 -6.25 10.09
C ASP A 212 -17.75 -7.37 9.09
N LEU A 213 -18.77 -8.18 8.79
CA LEU A 213 -18.68 -9.09 7.66
C LEU A 213 -18.31 -8.28 6.40
N PRO A 214 -17.37 -8.78 5.57
CA PRO A 214 -17.06 -8.11 4.32
C PRO A 214 -18.35 -7.96 3.52
N VAL A 215 -18.63 -6.74 3.06
CA VAL A 215 -19.75 -6.49 2.16
C VAL A 215 -19.44 -7.26 0.87
N THR A 216 -20.06 -8.43 0.73
CA THR A 216 -20.09 -9.17 -0.52
C THR A 216 -21.09 -8.45 -1.42
N GLU A 217 -20.67 -8.06 -2.60
CA GLU A 217 -21.39 -7.41 -3.71
C GLU A 217 -22.86 -7.01 -3.46
N PRO A 218 -23.29 -5.82 -3.88
CA PRO A 218 -24.72 -5.55 -3.92
C PRO A 218 -25.36 -6.63 -4.80
N SER A 219 -26.28 -7.37 -4.21
CA SER A 219 -27.18 -8.27 -4.95
C SER A 219 -27.82 -7.44 -6.06
N SER A 220 -27.51 -7.79 -7.30
CA SER A 220 -28.07 -7.26 -8.56
C SER A 220 -29.60 -7.21 -8.53
#